data_0f3fbf14711c66649ab88e0c8653bf7d
#
_entry.id   0f3fbf14711c66649ab88e0c8653bf7d
#
_cell.length_a   1.000
_cell.length_b   1.000
_cell.length_c   1.000
_cell.angle_alpha   90.00
_cell.angle_beta   90.00
_cell.angle_gamma   90.00
#
_symmetry.space_group_name_H-M   'P 1'
#
loop_
_entity.id
_entity.type
_entity.pdbx_description
1 polymer ?
#
loop_
_entity_poly.entity_id
_entity_poly.type
_entity_poly.pdbx_seq_one_letter_code
_entity_poly.pdbx_strand_id
1 'polypeptide(L)'
;MREIIAPLSQLLKSGEISSVELTNKYINAIENDNPKYNAYVSTTFEKALENAKFADKLIAEGKSSALTGIPMTLKDNICSDGDLTTCCSKILEGFRPYYDSTVWTKLKAQGAVMLGKTNMDEFAMGSTSETSVYGAPLNPRNTNHVTGGSSGGVAAAVCANIAAYGLGSDTGGSVRQPASFCGIVGLKPTYGAVSRYGLIAYGSSLDQIGVLANSVKDTATVFDAIRGVDEHDQTSVDFDFGNISDTLGQTDIKGLKIGIAKEYFEGINEEIKDAILGAVKELEKNGAQIVDISLPVLQQALPVYYIIACAEASSNLGRYDGIRYGYRAKDFNDVEEMILKTRTEGFGDEVKRRIMLGTYVLSSGSVSYTHLTLPTNSLV
;
A
#
# COMPACT_ATOMS: atom_id res chain seq x y z
N MET A 1 13.62 -10.86 11.30
CA MET A 1 12.19 -10.74 10.93
C MET A 1 11.48 -11.95 11.51
N ARG A 2 10.32 -11.74 12.13
CA ARG A 2 9.60 -12.79 12.89
C ARG A 2 8.24 -13.01 12.21
N GLU A 3 7.86 -14.28 12.01
CA GLU A 3 6.49 -14.63 11.60
C GLU A 3 5.50 -14.24 12.69
N ILE A 4 4.38 -13.64 12.30
CA ILE A 4 3.32 -13.17 13.19
C ILE A 4 2.00 -13.90 12.89
N ILE A 5 1.64 -14.06 11.62
CA ILE A 5 0.34 -14.61 11.20
C ILE A 5 0.20 -16.08 11.64
N ALA A 6 1.18 -16.94 11.30
CA ALA A 6 1.07 -18.36 11.60
C ALA A 6 0.97 -18.66 13.11
N PRO A 7 1.82 -18.08 14.01
CA PRO A 7 1.64 -18.24 15.44
C PRO A 7 0.30 -17.75 15.97
N LEU A 8 -0.18 -16.58 15.54
CA LEU A 8 -1.49 -16.06 15.96
C LEU A 8 -2.63 -16.96 15.49
N SER A 9 -2.58 -17.41 14.21
CA SER A 9 -3.57 -18.34 13.67
C SER A 9 -3.61 -19.65 14.46
N GLN A 10 -2.46 -20.14 14.93
CA GLN A 10 -2.41 -21.35 15.76
C GLN A 10 -3.06 -21.14 17.12
N LEU A 11 -2.77 -20.02 17.80
CA LEU A 11 -3.39 -19.68 19.10
C LEU A 11 -4.91 -19.53 18.99
N LEU A 12 -5.40 -18.91 17.89
CA LEU A 12 -6.83 -18.77 17.62
C LEU A 12 -7.49 -20.14 17.38
N LYS A 13 -6.88 -21.00 16.56
CA LYS A 13 -7.39 -22.34 16.25
C LYS A 13 -7.37 -23.30 17.43
N SER A 14 -6.38 -23.17 18.32
CA SER A 14 -6.32 -23.98 19.56
C SER A 14 -7.31 -23.50 20.64
N GLY A 15 -7.89 -22.31 20.48
CA GLY A 15 -8.77 -21.70 21.46
C GLY A 15 -8.04 -21.12 22.69
N GLU A 16 -6.71 -20.99 22.62
CA GLU A 16 -5.91 -20.32 23.68
C GLU A 16 -6.25 -18.83 23.78
N ILE A 17 -6.68 -18.22 22.68
CA ILE A 17 -7.16 -16.86 22.62
C ILE A 17 -8.30 -16.78 21.59
N SER A 18 -9.34 -15.99 21.87
CA SER A 18 -10.37 -15.65 20.91
C SER A 18 -9.92 -14.50 20.01
N SER A 19 -10.53 -14.38 18.82
CA SER A 19 -10.29 -13.24 17.95
C SER A 19 -10.71 -11.91 18.60
N VAL A 20 -11.78 -11.92 19.42
CA VAL A 20 -12.20 -10.75 20.19
C VAL A 20 -11.13 -10.34 21.21
N GLU A 21 -10.53 -11.27 21.94
CA GLU A 21 -9.45 -10.96 22.89
C GLU A 21 -8.19 -10.46 22.17
N LEU A 22 -7.83 -11.10 21.06
CA LEU A 22 -6.70 -10.66 20.25
C LEU A 22 -6.93 -9.26 19.71
N THR A 23 -8.13 -8.98 19.16
CA THR A 23 -8.49 -7.65 18.65
C THR A 23 -8.41 -6.59 19.74
N ASN A 24 -8.90 -6.85 20.94
CA ASN A 24 -8.79 -5.92 22.06
C ASN A 24 -7.34 -5.64 22.46
N LYS A 25 -6.42 -6.63 22.38
CA LYS A 25 -4.98 -6.39 22.61
C LYS A 25 -4.42 -5.40 21.59
N TYR A 26 -4.80 -5.54 20.31
CA TYR A 26 -4.33 -4.61 19.27
C TYR A 26 -4.98 -3.22 19.39
N ILE A 27 -6.27 -3.14 19.76
CA ILE A 27 -6.94 -1.86 20.04
C ILE A 27 -6.21 -1.12 21.16
N ASN A 28 -5.93 -1.77 22.28
CA ASN A 28 -5.18 -1.17 23.38
C ASN A 28 -3.78 -0.73 22.96
N ALA A 29 -3.11 -1.53 22.13
CA ALA A 29 -1.79 -1.15 21.60
C ALA A 29 -1.88 0.08 20.68
N ILE A 30 -2.90 0.19 19.83
CA ILE A 30 -3.13 1.38 18.99
C ILE A 30 -3.41 2.60 19.87
N GLU A 31 -4.27 2.50 20.86
CA GLU A 31 -4.60 3.62 21.77
C GLU A 31 -3.37 4.15 22.50
N ASN A 32 -2.47 3.25 22.90
CA ASN A 32 -1.22 3.62 23.60
C ASN A 32 -0.15 4.18 22.66
N ASP A 33 0.04 3.59 21.49
CA ASP A 33 1.20 3.84 20.64
C ASP A 33 0.91 4.78 19.45
N ASN A 34 -0.34 4.84 18.97
CA ASN A 34 -0.67 5.73 17.85
C ASN A 34 -0.46 7.23 18.16
N PRO A 35 -0.70 7.73 19.38
CA PRO A 35 -0.37 9.11 19.71
C PRO A 35 1.11 9.46 19.51
N LYS A 36 1.99 8.46 19.65
CA LYS A 36 3.42 8.61 19.40
C LYS A 36 3.78 8.50 17.93
N TYR A 37 3.21 7.49 17.23
CA TYR A 37 3.67 7.17 15.88
C TYR A 37 2.82 7.80 14.77
N ASN A 38 1.62 8.29 15.07
CA ASN A 38 0.68 8.85 14.09
C ASN A 38 0.46 7.93 12.87
N ALA A 39 0.43 6.62 13.12
CA ALA A 39 0.32 5.60 12.08
C ALA A 39 -1.11 5.46 11.54
N TYR A 40 -2.13 5.59 12.40
CA TYR A 40 -3.55 5.56 12.04
C TYR A 40 -4.13 6.96 11.98
N VAL A 41 -4.93 7.24 10.95
CA VAL A 41 -5.69 8.49 10.78
C VAL A 41 -7.17 8.32 11.13
N SER A 42 -7.68 7.10 11.07
CA SER A 42 -8.99 6.74 11.61
C SER A 42 -9.01 5.27 12.04
N THR A 43 -9.82 4.96 13.03
CA THR A 43 -10.00 3.61 13.57
C THR A 43 -11.41 3.11 13.33
N THR A 44 -11.57 1.79 13.24
CA THR A 44 -12.84 1.10 12.99
C THR A 44 -13.12 0.08 14.09
N PHE A 45 -12.83 0.41 15.34
CA PHE A 45 -12.81 -0.54 16.47
C PHE A 45 -14.13 -1.29 16.69
N GLU A 46 -15.28 -0.62 16.55
CA GLU A 46 -16.59 -1.27 16.67
C GLU A 46 -16.77 -2.34 15.59
N LYS A 47 -16.54 -2.00 14.32
CA LYS A 47 -16.57 -2.95 13.20
C LYS A 47 -15.50 -4.05 13.35
N ALA A 48 -14.32 -3.72 13.88
CA ALA A 48 -13.26 -4.69 14.15
C ALA A 48 -13.72 -5.75 15.15
N LEU A 49 -14.39 -5.35 16.22
CA LEU A 49 -14.95 -6.29 17.20
C LEU A 49 -16.11 -7.14 16.64
N GLU A 50 -16.91 -6.59 15.73
CA GLU A 50 -17.93 -7.36 14.99
C GLU A 50 -17.27 -8.40 14.06
N ASN A 51 -16.26 -8.00 13.31
CA ASN A 51 -15.48 -8.92 12.45
C ASN A 51 -14.76 -9.99 13.29
N ALA A 52 -14.27 -9.65 14.48
CA ALA A 52 -13.63 -10.59 15.38
C ALA A 52 -14.62 -11.65 15.89
N LYS A 53 -15.85 -11.26 16.25
CA LYS A 53 -16.93 -12.21 16.62
C LYS A 53 -17.29 -13.12 15.45
N PHE A 54 -17.31 -12.58 14.22
CA PHE A 54 -17.54 -13.39 13.02
C PHE A 54 -16.39 -14.37 12.79
N ALA A 55 -15.15 -13.96 13.01
CA ALA A 55 -13.98 -14.82 12.91
C ALA A 55 -14.01 -15.96 13.95
N ASP A 56 -14.36 -15.67 15.20
CA ASP A 56 -14.52 -16.69 16.25
C ASP A 56 -15.57 -17.74 15.86
N LYS A 57 -16.66 -17.32 15.20
CA LYS A 57 -17.67 -18.24 14.66
C LYS A 57 -17.09 -19.13 13.55
N LEU A 58 -16.34 -18.55 12.58
CA LEU A 58 -15.69 -19.33 11.52
C LEU A 58 -14.71 -20.35 12.09
N ILE A 59 -13.97 -19.99 13.14
CA ILE A 59 -13.04 -20.91 13.82
C ILE A 59 -13.81 -22.06 14.47
N ALA A 60 -14.88 -21.77 15.22
CA ALA A 60 -15.72 -22.77 15.87
C ALA A 60 -16.40 -23.74 14.88
N GLU A 61 -16.74 -23.25 13.67
CA GLU A 61 -17.31 -24.06 12.59
C GLU A 61 -16.24 -24.83 11.77
N GLY A 62 -14.96 -24.72 12.09
CA GLY A 62 -13.86 -25.33 11.33
C GLY A 62 -13.64 -24.77 9.92
N LYS A 63 -14.13 -23.54 9.66
CA LYS A 63 -14.03 -22.85 8.35
C LYS A 63 -12.92 -21.78 8.31
N SER A 64 -12.00 -21.81 9.26
CA SER A 64 -10.96 -20.79 9.39
C SER A 64 -9.87 -20.96 8.32
N SER A 65 -9.42 -19.84 7.75
CA SER A 65 -8.20 -19.71 6.94
C SER A 65 -6.98 -19.34 7.80
N ALA A 66 -5.85 -19.05 7.18
CA ALA A 66 -4.67 -18.52 7.87
C ALA A 66 -4.87 -17.10 8.42
N LEU A 67 -5.77 -16.32 7.81
CA LEU A 67 -6.00 -14.91 8.14
C LEU A 67 -7.25 -14.69 9.01
N THR A 68 -8.01 -15.74 9.30
CA THR A 68 -9.22 -15.63 10.12
C THR A 68 -8.89 -15.15 11.54
N GLY A 69 -9.48 -14.04 11.93
CA GLY A 69 -9.29 -13.43 13.24
C GLY A 69 -7.99 -12.64 13.41
N ILE A 70 -7.20 -12.48 12.34
CA ILE A 70 -5.92 -11.75 12.41
C ILE A 70 -6.15 -10.25 12.19
N PRO A 71 -5.71 -9.38 13.14
CA PRO A 71 -5.84 -7.94 13.05
C PRO A 71 -4.93 -7.32 11.98
N MET A 72 -5.51 -6.48 11.13
CA MET A 72 -4.82 -5.85 10.00
C MET A 72 -5.24 -4.39 9.80
N THR A 73 -4.58 -3.71 8.87
CA THR A 73 -4.89 -2.32 8.54
C THR A 73 -4.85 -2.05 7.04
N LEU A 74 -5.58 -1.02 6.60
CA LEU A 74 -5.59 -0.55 5.21
C LEU A 74 -5.00 0.87 5.12
N LYS A 75 -4.24 1.12 4.05
CA LYS A 75 -3.83 2.49 3.68
C LYS A 75 -5.07 3.34 3.37
N ASP A 76 -5.03 4.61 3.71
CA ASP A 76 -6.20 5.51 3.63
C ASP A 76 -6.67 5.85 2.20
N ASN A 77 -6.09 5.23 1.18
CA ASN A 77 -6.57 5.28 -0.20
C ASN A 77 -7.23 3.98 -0.69
N ILE A 78 -7.38 2.97 0.18
CA ILE A 78 -8.07 1.71 -0.13
C ILE A 78 -9.48 1.79 0.49
N CYS A 79 -10.52 1.72 -0.36
CA CYS A 79 -11.92 1.87 0.04
C CYS A 79 -12.41 0.72 0.92
N SER A 80 -13.15 1.07 1.96
CA SER A 80 -13.95 0.16 2.77
C SER A 80 -15.30 0.83 3.06
N ASP A 81 -16.38 0.09 2.92
CA ASP A 81 -17.76 0.61 2.99
C ASP A 81 -18.06 1.32 4.30
N GLY A 82 -18.51 2.58 4.18
CA GLY A 82 -18.88 3.43 5.30
C GLY A 82 -17.72 3.91 6.18
N ASP A 83 -16.47 3.56 5.90
CA ASP A 83 -15.29 4.03 6.66
C ASP A 83 -14.67 5.26 6.01
N LEU A 84 -14.08 6.14 6.81
CA LEU A 84 -13.34 7.30 6.27
C LEU A 84 -12.25 6.83 5.31
N THR A 85 -12.17 7.44 4.13
CA THR A 85 -11.16 7.18 3.13
C THR A 85 -10.77 8.50 2.48
N THR A 86 -9.79 9.18 3.06
CA THR A 86 -9.48 10.58 2.76
C THR A 86 -8.24 10.77 1.90
N CYS A 87 -7.47 9.71 1.62
CA CYS A 87 -6.13 9.81 1.02
C CYS A 87 -5.22 10.79 1.76
N CYS A 88 -5.46 11.00 3.06
CA CYS A 88 -4.80 12.01 3.90
C CYS A 88 -4.81 13.43 3.29
N SER A 89 -5.91 13.79 2.60
CA SER A 89 -6.13 15.07 1.93
C SER A 89 -7.40 15.75 2.43
N LYS A 90 -7.34 17.07 2.58
CA LYS A 90 -8.52 17.89 2.92
C LYS A 90 -9.61 17.81 1.84
N ILE A 91 -9.24 17.61 0.57
CA ILE A 91 -10.22 17.53 -0.53
C ILE A 91 -11.22 16.38 -0.35
N LEU A 92 -10.82 15.31 0.35
CA LEU A 92 -11.66 14.16 0.69
C LEU A 92 -12.09 14.14 2.17
N GLU A 93 -12.04 15.29 2.85
CA GLU A 93 -12.51 15.39 4.23
C GLU A 93 -13.95 14.86 4.37
N GLY A 94 -14.15 13.92 5.31
CA GLY A 94 -15.45 13.31 5.57
C GLY A 94 -15.92 12.29 4.55
N PHE A 95 -15.17 12.02 3.49
CA PHE A 95 -15.58 11.05 2.46
C PHE A 95 -15.60 9.62 3.02
N ARG A 96 -16.73 8.95 2.77
CA ARG A 96 -16.97 7.52 3.07
C ARG A 96 -17.45 6.82 1.82
N PRO A 97 -16.69 5.85 1.30
CA PRO A 97 -17.16 5.02 0.18
C PRO A 97 -18.41 4.23 0.59
N TYR A 98 -19.24 3.89 -0.40
CA TYR A 98 -20.42 3.02 -0.25
C TYR A 98 -20.16 1.62 -0.82
N TYR A 99 -18.90 1.23 -0.92
CA TYR A 99 -18.45 -0.08 -1.40
C TYR A 99 -17.09 -0.45 -0.82
N ASP A 100 -16.85 -1.74 -0.72
CA ASP A 100 -15.56 -2.31 -0.34
C ASP A 100 -14.64 -2.45 -1.58
N SER A 101 -13.35 -2.25 -1.40
CA SER A 101 -12.36 -2.68 -2.39
C SER A 101 -12.34 -4.21 -2.50
N THR A 102 -11.97 -4.74 -3.67
CA THR A 102 -11.88 -6.18 -3.89
C THR A 102 -10.94 -6.86 -2.90
N VAL A 103 -9.80 -6.23 -2.61
CA VAL A 103 -8.85 -6.79 -1.63
C VAL A 103 -9.45 -6.88 -0.23
N TRP A 104 -10.23 -5.87 0.19
CA TRP A 104 -10.90 -5.92 1.48
C TRP A 104 -12.06 -6.91 1.47
N THR A 105 -12.84 -6.98 0.42
CA THR A 105 -13.91 -8.00 0.25
C THR A 105 -13.36 -9.42 0.42
N LYS A 106 -12.22 -9.73 -0.24
CA LYS A 106 -11.56 -11.03 -0.13
C LYS A 106 -11.07 -11.35 1.29
N LEU A 107 -10.45 -10.37 1.96
CA LEU A 107 -9.94 -10.54 3.33
C LEU A 107 -11.09 -10.63 4.36
N LYS A 108 -12.11 -9.80 4.22
CA LYS A 108 -13.30 -9.79 5.07
C LYS A 108 -14.04 -11.12 5.00
N ALA A 109 -14.19 -11.69 3.79
CA ALA A 109 -14.81 -13.00 3.60
C ALA A 109 -14.04 -14.14 4.31
N GLN A 110 -12.71 -13.99 4.47
CA GLN A 110 -11.87 -14.92 5.22
C GLN A 110 -11.85 -14.65 6.73
N GLY A 111 -12.59 -13.66 7.21
CA GLY A 111 -12.65 -13.31 8.63
C GLY A 111 -11.46 -12.49 9.13
N ALA A 112 -10.75 -11.77 8.26
CA ALA A 112 -9.73 -10.81 8.68
C ALA A 112 -10.35 -9.63 9.46
N VAL A 113 -9.61 -9.04 10.40
CA VAL A 113 -10.11 -8.00 11.30
C VAL A 113 -9.44 -6.67 11.00
N MET A 114 -10.15 -5.73 10.35
CA MET A 114 -9.63 -4.42 10.03
C MET A 114 -9.72 -3.47 11.23
N LEU A 115 -8.56 -2.95 11.68
CA LEU A 115 -8.45 -2.05 12.83
C LEU A 115 -8.68 -0.58 12.48
N GLY A 116 -8.43 -0.20 11.21
CA GLY A 116 -8.57 1.18 10.76
C GLY A 116 -7.78 1.51 9.52
N LYS A 117 -7.75 2.81 9.21
CA LYS A 117 -7.08 3.39 8.04
C LYS A 117 -5.80 4.09 8.47
N THR A 118 -4.73 3.85 7.74
CA THR A 118 -3.39 4.32 8.08
C THR A 118 -2.94 5.51 7.26
N ASN A 119 -2.10 6.31 7.88
CA ASN A 119 -1.51 7.53 7.36
C ASN A 119 -0.68 7.28 6.09
N MET A 120 -0.59 8.29 5.24
CA MET A 120 0.09 8.21 3.95
C MET A 120 0.45 9.60 3.43
N ASP A 121 1.35 9.69 2.46
CA ASP A 121 1.47 10.90 1.65
C ASP A 121 0.14 11.20 0.95
N GLU A 122 -0.22 12.48 0.89
CA GLU A 122 -1.45 12.93 0.26
C GLU A 122 -1.62 12.35 -1.16
N PHE A 123 -2.74 11.64 -1.43
CA PHE A 123 -3.03 10.94 -2.69
C PHE A 123 -1.91 10.03 -3.18
N ALA A 124 -1.13 9.45 -2.28
CA ALA A 124 0.04 8.63 -2.57
C ALA A 124 1.17 9.39 -3.31
N MET A 125 1.17 10.72 -3.24
CA MET A 125 2.12 11.63 -3.90
C MET A 125 3.20 12.11 -2.93
N GLY A 126 4.23 11.34 -2.80
CA GLY A 126 5.36 11.63 -1.94
C GLY A 126 6.26 10.42 -1.79
N SER A 127 7.18 10.47 -0.85
CA SER A 127 8.08 9.36 -0.55
C SER A 127 8.50 9.31 0.92
N THR A 128 7.94 10.19 1.75
CA THR A 128 8.34 10.35 3.16
C THR A 128 7.15 10.33 4.13
N SER A 129 5.93 10.36 3.60
CA SER A 129 4.65 10.52 4.31
C SER A 129 4.52 11.84 5.08
N GLU A 130 5.28 12.88 4.67
CA GLU A 130 5.24 14.21 5.29
C GLU A 130 4.14 15.11 4.72
N THR A 131 3.53 14.74 3.58
CA THR A 131 2.51 15.55 2.89
C THR A 131 1.09 15.32 3.43
N SER A 132 0.92 14.46 4.43
CA SER A 132 -0.36 14.17 5.06
C SER A 132 -0.96 15.37 5.76
N VAL A 133 -2.25 15.65 5.53
CA VAL A 133 -2.98 16.70 6.28
C VAL A 133 -3.07 16.40 7.79
N TYR A 134 -2.90 15.15 8.18
CA TYR A 134 -2.91 14.70 9.58
C TYR A 134 -1.51 14.74 10.24
N GLY A 135 -0.51 15.30 9.56
CA GLY A 135 0.89 15.27 9.99
C GLY A 135 1.59 13.95 9.65
N ALA A 136 2.92 13.96 9.73
CA ALA A 136 3.74 12.81 9.35
C ALA A 136 3.64 11.65 10.36
N PRO A 137 3.59 10.39 9.91
CA PRO A 137 3.84 9.24 10.77
C PRO A 137 5.33 9.15 11.14
N LEU A 138 5.65 8.69 12.34
CA LEU A 138 7.02 8.54 12.82
C LEU A 138 7.52 7.10 12.68
N ASN A 139 8.79 6.95 12.33
CA ASN A 139 9.42 5.64 12.17
C ASN A 139 9.66 4.99 13.54
N PRO A 140 9.07 3.82 13.84
CA PRO A 140 9.21 3.17 15.13
C PRO A 140 10.64 2.69 15.43
N ARG A 141 11.49 2.50 14.42
CA ARG A 141 12.90 2.16 14.57
C ARG A 141 13.72 3.32 15.11
N ASN A 142 13.39 4.53 14.63
CA ASN A 142 13.99 5.78 15.10
C ASN A 142 13.07 6.94 14.72
N THR A 143 12.44 7.55 15.71
CA THR A 143 11.47 8.64 15.51
C THR A 143 12.07 9.94 14.96
N ASN A 144 13.39 10.03 14.86
CA ASN A 144 14.07 11.15 14.18
C ASN A 144 14.20 10.94 12.65
N HIS A 145 13.74 9.82 12.14
CA HIS A 145 13.76 9.48 10.72
C HIS A 145 12.34 9.31 10.18
N VAL A 146 12.17 9.57 8.89
CA VAL A 146 10.90 9.35 8.19
C VAL A 146 10.58 7.86 8.11
N THR A 147 9.29 7.53 8.01
CA THR A 147 8.82 6.16 7.75
C THR A 147 9.10 5.70 6.34
N GLY A 148 9.44 6.62 5.44
CA GLY A 148 9.26 6.45 4.01
C GLY A 148 7.78 6.62 3.63
N GLY A 149 7.49 6.49 2.35
CA GLY A 149 6.13 6.69 1.81
C GLY A 149 5.97 6.18 0.36
N SER A 150 4.77 6.24 -0.08
CA SER A 150 3.58 6.87 0.52
C SER A 150 2.81 5.98 1.52
N SER A 151 3.16 4.71 1.74
CA SER A 151 2.48 3.82 2.71
C SER A 151 3.17 3.84 4.10
N GLY A 152 3.59 5.04 4.58
CA GLY A 152 4.37 5.19 5.81
C GLY A 152 3.60 4.78 7.06
N GLY A 153 2.32 5.10 7.16
CA GLY A 153 1.49 4.70 8.29
C GLY A 153 1.30 3.18 8.38
N VAL A 154 1.13 2.48 7.23
CA VAL A 154 1.10 0.99 7.21
C VAL A 154 2.41 0.43 7.72
N ALA A 155 3.54 0.94 7.20
CA ALA A 155 4.86 0.47 7.61
C ALA A 155 5.12 0.72 9.10
N ALA A 156 4.74 1.89 9.61
CA ALA A 156 4.85 2.21 11.04
C ALA A 156 3.96 1.29 11.90
N ALA A 157 2.71 1.07 11.51
CA ALA A 157 1.79 0.21 12.27
C ALA A 157 2.31 -1.23 12.38
N VAL A 158 2.79 -1.81 11.27
CA VAL A 158 3.35 -3.16 11.25
C VAL A 158 4.67 -3.24 12.03
N CYS A 159 5.56 -2.26 11.85
CA CYS A 159 6.84 -2.18 12.57
C CYS A 159 6.66 -2.05 14.08
N ALA A 160 5.68 -1.25 14.53
CA ALA A 160 5.35 -1.06 15.94
C ALA A 160 4.52 -2.22 16.52
N ASN A 161 4.15 -3.24 15.74
CA ASN A 161 3.27 -4.35 16.12
C ASN A 161 1.87 -3.90 16.58
N ILE A 162 1.35 -2.79 16.07
CA ILE A 162 -0.03 -2.33 16.25
C ILE A 162 -0.93 -2.73 15.05
N ALA A 163 -0.40 -3.52 14.14
CA ALA A 163 -1.09 -4.34 13.15
C ALA A 163 -0.23 -5.58 12.87
N ALA A 164 -0.83 -6.75 12.62
CA ALA A 164 -0.09 -7.94 12.25
C ALA A 164 0.44 -7.85 10.81
N TYR A 165 -0.35 -7.26 9.92
CA TYR A 165 -0.02 -6.93 8.53
C TYR A 165 -0.88 -5.76 8.04
N GLY A 166 -0.56 -5.24 6.87
CA GLY A 166 -1.36 -4.21 6.24
C GLY A 166 -1.25 -4.20 4.73
N LEU A 167 -2.24 -3.56 4.08
CA LEU A 167 -2.22 -3.31 2.65
C LEU A 167 -1.89 -1.86 2.37
N GLY A 168 -0.93 -1.66 1.48
CA GLY A 168 -0.54 -0.36 0.94
C GLY A 168 -0.75 -0.28 -0.57
N SER A 169 -0.34 0.81 -1.17
CA SER A 169 -0.29 0.99 -2.62
C SER A 169 1.10 1.42 -3.06
N ASP A 170 1.54 0.94 -4.22
CA ASP A 170 2.87 1.19 -4.79
C ASP A 170 2.73 1.63 -6.25
N THR A 171 3.13 2.85 -6.55
CA THR A 171 3.16 3.41 -7.89
C THR A 171 4.61 3.54 -8.38
N GLY A 172 5.51 3.99 -7.50
CA GLY A 172 6.94 4.17 -7.76
C GLY A 172 7.83 3.72 -6.60
N GLY A 173 7.36 2.80 -5.73
CA GLY A 173 8.10 2.34 -4.55
C GLY A 173 7.33 2.43 -3.24
N SER A 174 6.08 2.89 -3.26
CA SER A 174 5.35 3.31 -2.05
C SER A 174 4.90 2.19 -1.10
N VAL A 175 5.20 0.93 -1.37
CA VAL A 175 5.15 -0.22 -0.44
C VAL A 175 6.55 -0.63 -0.05
N ARG A 176 7.43 -0.79 -1.04
CA ARG A 176 8.79 -1.32 -0.88
C ARG A 176 9.69 -0.39 -0.08
N GLN A 177 9.67 0.90 -0.38
CA GLN A 177 10.54 1.89 0.27
C GLN A 177 10.18 2.07 1.76
N PRO A 178 8.90 2.33 2.17
CA PRO A 178 8.59 2.45 3.59
C PRO A 178 8.80 1.13 4.35
N ALA A 179 8.61 -0.03 3.71
CA ALA A 179 8.96 -1.32 4.31
C ALA A 179 10.46 -1.41 4.62
N SER A 180 11.31 -0.99 3.68
CA SER A 180 12.76 -0.93 3.87
C SER A 180 13.14 0.02 5.02
N PHE A 181 12.59 1.24 5.06
CA PHE A 181 12.91 2.24 6.08
C PHE A 181 12.46 1.83 7.48
N CYS A 182 11.35 1.10 7.59
CA CYS A 182 10.85 0.57 8.86
C CYS A 182 11.39 -0.82 9.20
N GLY A 183 12.21 -1.45 8.33
CA GLY A 183 12.82 -2.77 8.56
C GLY A 183 11.81 -3.90 8.64
N ILE A 184 10.81 -3.90 7.76
CA ILE A 184 9.81 -4.94 7.54
C ILE A 184 9.84 -5.42 6.08
N VAL A 185 8.97 -6.36 5.71
CA VAL A 185 8.85 -6.87 4.33
C VAL A 185 7.73 -6.14 3.59
N GLY A 186 8.04 -5.65 2.39
CA GLY A 186 7.07 -5.04 1.48
C GLY A 186 7.07 -5.75 0.12
N LEU A 187 5.91 -6.24 -0.31
CA LEU A 187 5.71 -6.87 -1.61
C LEU A 187 4.88 -5.96 -2.51
N LYS A 188 5.47 -5.51 -3.62
CA LYS A 188 4.73 -5.03 -4.77
C LYS A 188 4.59 -6.17 -5.78
N PRO A 189 3.41 -6.74 -5.97
CA PRO A 189 3.24 -7.82 -6.93
C PRO A 189 3.36 -7.32 -8.38
N THR A 190 3.38 -8.25 -9.32
CA THR A 190 3.25 -7.96 -10.75
C THR A 190 1.96 -7.18 -10.99
N TYR A 191 2.02 -6.15 -11.87
CA TYR A 191 0.85 -5.37 -12.24
C TYR A 191 -0.27 -6.27 -12.76
N GLY A 192 -1.47 -6.06 -12.25
CA GLY A 192 -2.64 -6.87 -12.57
C GLY A 192 -2.78 -8.18 -11.75
N ALA A 193 -1.78 -8.56 -10.94
CA ALA A 193 -1.91 -9.75 -10.09
C ALA A 193 -2.91 -9.56 -8.93
N VAL A 194 -3.15 -8.33 -8.52
CA VAL A 194 -4.12 -7.92 -7.50
C VAL A 194 -5.02 -6.83 -8.08
N SER A 195 -6.32 -6.98 -7.93
CA SER A 195 -7.30 -5.99 -8.38
C SER A 195 -7.05 -4.62 -7.74
N ARG A 196 -7.24 -3.57 -8.53
CA ARG A 196 -7.21 -2.16 -8.11
C ARG A 196 -8.61 -1.59 -7.87
N TYR A 197 -9.67 -2.38 -8.00
CA TYR A 197 -11.02 -1.91 -7.70
C TYR A 197 -11.12 -1.47 -6.23
N GLY A 198 -11.57 -0.22 -6.04
CA GLY A 198 -11.59 0.42 -4.73
C GLY A 198 -10.26 1.02 -4.26
N LEU A 199 -9.23 1.06 -5.11
CA LEU A 199 -8.04 1.87 -4.88
C LEU A 199 -8.24 3.26 -5.48
N ILE A 200 -8.13 4.32 -4.67
CA ILE A 200 -8.14 5.70 -5.17
C ILE A 200 -6.86 5.94 -5.96
N ALA A 201 -7.02 6.23 -7.24
CA ALA A 201 -5.92 6.24 -8.20
C ALA A 201 -5.00 7.47 -8.05
N TYR A 202 -3.70 7.22 -8.11
CA TYR A 202 -2.66 8.20 -8.41
C TYR A 202 -2.25 8.11 -9.88
N GLY A 203 -1.56 7.04 -10.29
CA GLY A 203 -1.14 6.75 -11.64
C GLY A 203 -1.69 5.38 -12.07
N SER A 204 -2.82 5.36 -12.78
CA SER A 204 -3.61 4.16 -13.03
C SER A 204 -2.85 3.06 -13.77
N SER A 205 -1.88 3.41 -14.62
CA SER A 205 -1.03 2.45 -15.34
C SER A 205 0.12 1.89 -14.49
N LEU A 206 0.34 2.43 -13.30
CA LEU A 206 1.46 2.09 -12.41
C LEU A 206 1.01 1.57 -11.04
N ASP A 207 -0.13 2.05 -10.54
CA ASP A 207 -0.63 1.74 -9.20
C ASP A 207 -0.85 0.24 -9.02
N GLN A 208 -0.38 -0.29 -7.90
CA GLN A 208 -0.62 -1.66 -7.49
C GLN A 208 -0.79 -1.74 -5.97
N ILE A 209 -1.81 -2.48 -5.51
CA ILE A 209 -1.93 -2.81 -4.09
C ILE A 209 -0.87 -3.85 -3.74
N GLY A 210 -0.18 -3.62 -2.62
CA GLY A 210 0.85 -4.49 -2.11
C GLY A 210 0.72 -4.75 -0.62
N VAL A 211 1.50 -5.71 -0.12
CA VAL A 211 1.45 -6.22 1.25
C VAL A 211 2.66 -5.73 2.04
N LEU A 212 2.42 -5.30 3.28
CA LEU A 212 3.46 -5.02 4.28
C LEU A 212 3.25 -5.94 5.48
N ALA A 213 4.28 -6.71 5.85
CA ALA A 213 4.24 -7.64 6.97
C ALA A 213 5.64 -7.84 7.59
N ASN A 214 5.72 -8.54 8.72
CA ASN A 214 6.98 -8.73 9.44
C ASN A 214 7.88 -9.84 8.89
N SER A 215 7.35 -10.73 8.01
CA SER A 215 8.11 -11.81 7.39
C SER A 215 7.72 -12.05 5.94
N VAL A 216 8.60 -12.70 5.17
CA VAL A 216 8.31 -13.11 3.79
C VAL A 216 7.12 -14.06 3.76
N LYS A 217 7.01 -14.99 4.74
CA LYS A 217 5.92 -15.94 4.81
C LYS A 217 4.57 -15.27 5.10
N ASP A 218 4.52 -14.34 6.05
CA ASP A 218 3.32 -13.55 6.31
C ASP A 218 2.89 -12.77 5.06
N THR A 219 3.86 -12.15 4.37
CA THR A 219 3.62 -11.39 3.14
C THR A 219 3.04 -12.26 2.03
N ALA A 220 3.60 -13.46 1.82
CA ALA A 220 3.11 -14.42 0.83
C ALA A 220 1.71 -14.93 1.17
N THR A 221 1.45 -15.24 2.45
CA THR A 221 0.12 -15.68 2.92
C THR A 221 -0.96 -14.64 2.63
N VAL A 222 -0.67 -13.37 2.88
CA VAL A 222 -1.62 -12.28 2.58
C VAL A 222 -1.76 -12.07 1.07
N PHE A 223 -0.67 -12.14 0.31
CA PHE A 223 -0.72 -12.02 -1.15
C PHE A 223 -1.57 -13.12 -1.78
N ASP A 224 -1.40 -14.39 -1.37
CA ASP A 224 -2.22 -15.49 -1.85
C ASP A 224 -3.72 -15.29 -1.59
N ALA A 225 -4.07 -14.61 -0.49
CA ALA A 225 -5.45 -14.33 -0.13
C ALA A 225 -6.11 -13.21 -0.96
N ILE A 226 -5.33 -12.25 -1.50
CA ILE A 226 -5.88 -11.06 -2.20
C ILE A 226 -5.74 -11.09 -3.72
N ARG A 227 -4.87 -11.95 -4.27
CA ARG A 227 -4.59 -12.04 -5.71
C ARG A 227 -5.76 -12.63 -6.52
N GLY A 228 -5.66 -12.50 -7.84
CA GLY A 228 -6.54 -13.12 -8.84
C GLY A 228 -7.38 -12.11 -9.60
N VAL A 229 -8.07 -12.62 -10.63
CA VAL A 229 -8.93 -11.83 -11.54
C VAL A 229 -10.12 -11.23 -10.80
N ASP A 230 -10.49 -10.04 -11.23
CA ASP A 230 -11.66 -9.30 -10.78
C ASP A 230 -12.39 -8.70 -11.99
N GLU A 231 -13.68 -8.99 -12.11
CA GLU A 231 -14.52 -8.43 -13.20
C GLU A 231 -14.66 -6.90 -13.15
N HIS A 232 -14.42 -6.29 -11.98
CA HIS A 232 -14.44 -4.84 -11.79
C HIS A 232 -13.12 -4.16 -12.19
N ASP A 233 -12.04 -4.92 -12.44
CA ASP A 233 -10.76 -4.41 -12.89
C ASP A 233 -10.27 -5.17 -14.13
N GLN A 234 -10.51 -4.59 -15.30
CA GLN A 234 -10.12 -5.16 -16.59
C GLN A 234 -8.61 -5.35 -16.75
N THR A 235 -7.80 -4.76 -15.89
CA THR A 235 -6.34 -4.94 -15.89
C THR A 235 -5.89 -6.10 -15.03
N SER A 236 -6.80 -6.71 -14.26
CA SER A 236 -6.48 -7.88 -13.46
C SER A 236 -6.28 -9.11 -14.36
N VAL A 237 -5.24 -9.90 -14.06
CA VAL A 237 -4.83 -11.05 -14.85
C VAL A 237 -4.72 -12.28 -13.96
N ASP A 238 -5.16 -13.41 -14.47
CA ASP A 238 -4.93 -14.69 -13.80
C ASP A 238 -3.49 -15.15 -14.06
N PHE A 239 -2.68 -15.04 -13.03
CA PHE A 239 -1.34 -15.61 -13.00
C PHE A 239 -1.39 -16.92 -12.22
N ASP A 240 -1.10 -18.02 -12.88
CA ASP A 240 -0.97 -19.34 -12.23
C ASP A 240 0.36 -19.42 -11.46
N PHE A 241 0.41 -18.81 -10.31
CA PHE A 241 1.56 -18.89 -9.40
C PHE A 241 1.49 -20.08 -8.43
N GLY A 242 0.40 -20.87 -8.42
CA GLY A 242 0.09 -21.74 -7.27
C GLY A 242 0.00 -20.93 -5.96
N ASN A 243 0.01 -21.57 -4.82
CA ASN A 243 0.15 -20.87 -3.54
C ASN A 243 1.63 -20.58 -3.26
N ILE A 244 2.01 -19.32 -3.30
CA ILE A 244 3.40 -18.90 -3.06
C ILE A 244 3.82 -19.22 -1.62
N SER A 245 2.92 -19.05 -0.66
CA SER A 245 3.19 -19.36 0.75
C SER A 245 3.57 -20.81 0.99
N ASP A 246 3.08 -21.76 0.17
CA ASP A 246 3.39 -23.18 0.27
C ASP A 246 4.76 -23.54 -0.32
N THR A 247 5.31 -22.70 -1.20
CA THR A 247 6.64 -22.92 -1.83
C THR A 247 7.79 -22.45 -0.96
N LEU A 248 7.50 -21.62 0.06
CA LEU A 248 8.53 -21.08 0.93
C LEU A 248 9.13 -22.15 1.84
N GLY A 249 10.46 -22.11 1.97
CA GLY A 249 11.22 -23.12 2.73
C GLY A 249 11.83 -24.21 1.87
N GLN A 250 11.54 -24.27 0.56
CA GLN A 250 12.30 -25.04 -0.40
C GLN A 250 13.54 -24.21 -0.77
N THR A 251 14.61 -24.41 -0.03
CA THR A 251 15.77 -23.49 -0.03
C THR A 251 16.90 -23.92 -0.96
N ASP A 252 16.67 -24.84 -1.89
CA ASP A 252 17.73 -25.17 -2.86
C ASP A 252 17.83 -24.05 -3.91
N ILE A 253 18.79 -23.14 -3.69
CA ILE A 253 19.13 -22.04 -4.61
C ILE A 253 20.34 -22.39 -5.48
N LYS A 254 20.79 -23.63 -5.48
CA LYS A 254 21.95 -24.08 -6.25
C LYS A 254 21.70 -23.89 -7.74
N GLY A 255 22.59 -23.10 -8.37
CA GLY A 255 22.48 -22.77 -9.79
C GLY A 255 21.49 -21.64 -10.12
N LEU A 256 20.76 -21.07 -9.14
CA LEU A 256 19.94 -19.89 -9.35
C LEU A 256 20.82 -18.72 -9.79
N LYS A 257 20.51 -18.11 -10.91
CA LYS A 257 21.23 -16.93 -11.42
C LYS A 257 20.67 -15.66 -10.80
N ILE A 258 21.54 -14.87 -10.18
CA ILE A 258 21.22 -13.59 -9.57
C ILE A 258 21.99 -12.47 -10.27
N GLY A 259 21.28 -11.59 -10.96
CA GLY A 259 21.88 -10.44 -11.65
C GLY A 259 22.16 -9.27 -10.69
N ILE A 260 23.36 -8.72 -10.74
CA ILE A 260 23.75 -7.53 -10.02
C ILE A 260 24.00 -6.40 -11.02
N ALA A 261 23.10 -5.40 -11.01
CA ALA A 261 23.25 -4.23 -11.88
C ALA A 261 24.09 -3.15 -11.19
N LYS A 262 25.20 -2.77 -11.82
CA LYS A 262 26.11 -1.74 -11.29
C LYS A 262 25.43 -0.40 -11.06
N GLU A 263 24.43 -0.09 -11.89
CA GLU A 263 23.69 1.17 -11.85
C GLU A 263 22.92 1.36 -10.53
N TYR A 264 22.55 0.27 -9.82
CA TYR A 264 21.92 0.36 -8.50
C TYR A 264 22.87 0.82 -7.39
N PHE A 265 24.17 0.77 -7.62
CA PHE A 265 25.17 1.14 -6.62
C PHE A 265 25.75 2.54 -6.85
N GLU A 266 25.33 3.24 -7.90
CA GLU A 266 25.77 4.61 -8.18
C GLU A 266 25.12 5.58 -7.16
N GLY A 267 25.95 6.27 -6.36
CA GLY A 267 25.50 7.26 -5.37
C GLY A 267 24.84 6.69 -4.12
N ILE A 268 24.86 5.37 -3.92
CA ILE A 268 24.35 4.73 -2.70
C ILE A 268 25.34 4.89 -1.54
N ASN A 269 24.80 4.98 -0.31
CA ASN A 269 25.62 4.94 0.90
C ASN A 269 26.41 3.63 1.02
N GLU A 270 27.71 3.71 1.36
CA GLU A 270 28.61 2.54 1.41
C GLU A 270 28.15 1.48 2.42
N GLU A 271 27.59 1.87 3.57
CA GLU A 271 27.06 0.89 4.55
C GLU A 271 25.89 0.07 3.98
N ILE A 272 25.02 0.71 3.20
CA ILE A 272 23.90 0.04 2.51
C ILE A 272 24.44 -0.89 1.41
N LYS A 273 25.41 -0.42 0.65
CA LYS A 273 26.07 -1.22 -0.38
C LYS A 273 26.74 -2.45 0.19
N ASP A 274 27.47 -2.30 1.29
CA ASP A 274 28.16 -3.41 1.98
C ASP A 274 27.15 -4.43 2.53
N ALA A 275 26.03 -3.99 3.08
CA ALA A 275 24.96 -4.88 3.54
C ALA A 275 24.35 -5.69 2.38
N ILE A 276 24.09 -5.05 1.23
CA ILE A 276 23.57 -5.74 0.03
C ILE A 276 24.59 -6.74 -0.50
N LEU A 277 25.85 -6.33 -0.64
CA LEU A 277 26.92 -7.21 -1.12
C LEU A 277 27.20 -8.35 -0.13
N GLY A 278 27.02 -8.13 1.16
CA GLY A 278 27.05 -9.18 2.18
C GLY A 278 25.98 -10.24 1.96
N ALA A 279 24.73 -9.82 1.69
CA ALA A 279 23.64 -10.74 1.36
C ALA A 279 23.92 -11.51 0.05
N VAL A 280 24.46 -10.84 -0.97
CA VAL A 280 24.85 -11.49 -2.24
C VAL A 280 25.90 -12.58 -2.01
N LYS A 281 26.90 -12.33 -1.19
CA LYS A 281 27.93 -13.33 -0.83
C LYS A 281 27.33 -14.55 -0.11
N GLU A 282 26.35 -14.34 0.77
CA GLU A 282 25.67 -15.47 1.41
C GLU A 282 24.84 -16.30 0.41
N LEU A 283 24.20 -15.69 -0.57
CA LEU A 283 23.50 -16.40 -1.64
C LEU A 283 24.47 -17.21 -2.50
N GLU A 284 25.61 -16.62 -2.90
CA GLU A 284 26.66 -17.31 -3.64
C GLU A 284 27.22 -18.51 -2.88
N LYS A 285 27.50 -18.35 -1.58
CA LYS A 285 27.97 -19.42 -0.70
C LYS A 285 26.99 -20.60 -0.59
N ASN A 286 25.68 -20.29 -0.71
CA ASN A 286 24.61 -21.30 -0.75
C ASN A 286 24.34 -21.85 -2.16
N GLY A 287 25.18 -21.55 -3.14
CA GLY A 287 25.19 -22.16 -4.47
C GLY A 287 24.51 -21.36 -5.57
N ALA A 288 24.05 -20.13 -5.31
CA ALA A 288 23.59 -19.23 -6.37
C ALA A 288 24.76 -18.78 -7.26
N GLN A 289 24.47 -18.50 -8.53
CA GLN A 289 25.41 -17.92 -9.48
C GLN A 289 25.19 -16.41 -9.59
N ILE A 290 26.20 -15.63 -9.19
CA ILE A 290 26.14 -14.18 -9.30
C ILE A 290 26.59 -13.78 -10.71
N VAL A 291 25.81 -12.94 -11.38
CA VAL A 291 26.04 -12.47 -12.74
C VAL A 291 25.99 -10.95 -12.77
N ASP A 292 27.06 -10.33 -13.26
CA ASP A 292 27.05 -8.89 -13.52
C ASP A 292 26.15 -8.57 -14.71
N ILE A 293 25.23 -7.64 -14.51
CA ILE A 293 24.32 -7.16 -15.55
C ILE A 293 24.41 -5.63 -15.64
N SER A 294 23.93 -5.07 -16.74
CA SER A 294 23.81 -3.62 -16.92
C SER A 294 22.38 -3.25 -17.33
N LEU A 295 21.84 -2.22 -16.69
CA LEU A 295 20.49 -1.69 -16.93
C LEU A 295 20.58 -0.18 -17.22
N PRO A 296 21.17 0.24 -18.35
CA PRO A 296 21.45 1.66 -18.63
C PRO A 296 20.18 2.52 -18.69
N VAL A 297 19.01 1.92 -18.94
CA VAL A 297 17.71 2.61 -18.95
C VAL A 297 17.26 3.09 -17.57
N LEU A 298 17.87 2.63 -16.48
CA LEU A 298 17.52 3.06 -15.12
C LEU A 298 17.73 4.57 -14.90
N GLN A 299 18.66 5.19 -15.62
CA GLN A 299 18.89 6.64 -15.55
C GLN A 299 17.66 7.44 -16.00
N GLN A 300 16.85 6.91 -16.92
CA GLN A 300 15.61 7.53 -17.38
C GLN A 300 14.38 7.11 -16.58
N ALA A 301 14.47 6.10 -15.75
CA ALA A 301 13.30 5.54 -15.05
C ALA A 301 12.57 6.57 -14.17
N LEU A 302 13.32 7.37 -13.41
CA LEU A 302 12.74 8.38 -12.53
C LEU A 302 12.08 9.55 -13.28
N PRO A 303 12.72 10.18 -14.29
CA PRO A 303 12.06 11.18 -15.14
C PRO A 303 10.80 10.64 -15.83
N VAL A 304 10.86 9.44 -16.40
CA VAL A 304 9.70 8.79 -17.06
C VAL A 304 8.56 8.57 -16.06
N TYR A 305 8.88 8.07 -14.87
CA TYR A 305 7.88 7.91 -13.81
C TYR A 305 7.16 9.23 -13.49
N TYR A 306 7.89 10.33 -13.28
CA TYR A 306 7.26 11.61 -12.95
C TYR A 306 6.41 12.16 -14.10
N ILE A 307 6.82 11.98 -15.34
CA ILE A 307 6.06 12.42 -16.51
C ILE A 307 4.74 11.66 -16.59
N ILE A 308 4.79 10.32 -16.57
CA ILE A 308 3.60 9.47 -16.68
C ILE A 308 2.67 9.67 -15.48
N ALA A 309 3.20 9.52 -14.28
CA ALA A 309 2.41 9.58 -13.07
C ALA A 309 1.73 10.95 -12.88
N CYS A 310 2.41 12.06 -13.19
CA CYS A 310 1.82 13.39 -13.10
C CYS A 310 0.74 13.62 -14.17
N ALA A 311 0.95 13.13 -15.40
CA ALA A 311 -0.06 13.22 -16.46
C ALA A 311 -1.34 12.49 -16.09
N GLU A 312 -1.22 11.25 -15.57
CA GLU A 312 -2.36 10.46 -15.12
C GLU A 312 -3.01 11.06 -13.86
N ALA A 313 -2.23 11.57 -12.91
CA ALA A 313 -2.73 12.25 -11.73
C ALA A 313 -3.57 13.49 -12.09
N SER A 314 -3.10 14.31 -13.04
CA SER A 314 -3.85 15.47 -13.52
C SER A 314 -5.24 15.08 -14.02
N SER A 315 -5.35 13.99 -14.78
CA SER A 315 -6.63 13.42 -15.24
C SER A 315 -7.43 12.82 -14.07
N ASN A 316 -6.82 11.95 -13.27
CA ASN A 316 -7.51 11.23 -12.19
C ASN A 316 -8.07 12.16 -11.12
N LEU A 317 -7.35 13.23 -10.76
CA LEU A 317 -7.78 14.16 -9.72
C LEU A 317 -8.72 15.26 -10.25
N GLY A 318 -9.02 15.29 -11.55
CA GLY A 318 -10.02 16.17 -12.15
C GLY A 318 -11.44 15.99 -11.60
N ARG A 319 -11.74 14.80 -11.07
CA ARG A 319 -13.04 14.46 -10.48
C ARG A 319 -13.33 15.10 -9.13
N TYR A 320 -12.32 15.63 -8.45
CA TYR A 320 -12.48 16.26 -7.13
C TYR A 320 -12.73 17.76 -7.31
N ASP A 321 -13.99 18.11 -7.48
CA ASP A 321 -14.48 19.45 -7.80
C ASP A 321 -15.33 20.09 -6.69
N GLY A 322 -15.56 19.36 -5.58
CA GLY A 322 -16.40 19.79 -4.47
C GLY A 322 -17.90 19.71 -4.73
N ILE A 323 -18.34 19.13 -5.86
CA ILE A 323 -19.77 19.02 -6.20
C ILE A 323 -20.37 17.74 -5.62
N ARG A 324 -19.71 16.59 -5.80
CA ARG A 324 -20.28 15.29 -5.51
C ARG A 324 -19.96 14.81 -4.09
N TYR A 325 -18.74 15.03 -3.60
CA TYR A 325 -18.26 14.53 -2.32
C TYR A 325 -17.01 15.27 -1.88
N GLY A 326 -16.65 15.13 -0.60
CA GLY A 326 -15.46 15.74 -0.02
C GLY A 326 -15.65 17.22 0.35
N TYR A 327 -14.53 17.90 0.55
CA TYR A 327 -14.49 19.30 0.90
C TYR A 327 -15.04 20.20 -0.22
N ARG A 328 -15.80 21.23 0.19
CA ARG A 328 -16.27 22.33 -0.69
C ARG A 328 -15.95 23.65 -0.03
N ALA A 329 -15.39 24.60 -0.78
CA ALA A 329 -15.21 25.98 -0.34
C ALA A 329 -16.55 26.60 0.04
N LYS A 330 -16.57 27.48 1.03
CA LYS A 330 -17.81 28.06 1.59
C LYS A 330 -18.22 29.36 0.89
N ASP A 331 -17.24 30.18 0.52
CA ASP A 331 -17.47 31.52 -0.01
C ASP A 331 -17.10 31.57 -1.49
N PHE A 332 -18.09 31.60 -2.37
CA PHE A 332 -17.92 31.69 -3.82
C PHE A 332 -19.13 32.42 -4.46
N ASN A 333 -18.92 33.02 -5.61
CA ASN A 333 -19.95 33.77 -6.34
C ASN A 333 -20.61 32.91 -7.43
N ASP A 334 -19.86 31.97 -8.01
CA ASP A 334 -20.31 31.07 -9.07
C ASP A 334 -19.64 29.70 -8.97
N VAL A 335 -20.02 28.79 -9.87
CA VAL A 335 -19.54 27.40 -9.88
C VAL A 335 -18.05 27.31 -10.21
N GLU A 336 -17.56 28.17 -11.10
CA GLU A 336 -16.14 28.19 -11.50
C GLU A 336 -15.25 28.60 -10.32
N GLU A 337 -15.64 29.69 -9.62
CA GLU A 337 -14.96 30.13 -8.42
C GLU A 337 -15.04 29.08 -7.30
N MET A 338 -16.19 28.40 -7.15
CA MET A 338 -16.35 27.32 -6.19
C MET A 338 -15.35 26.19 -6.44
N ILE A 339 -15.25 25.72 -7.69
CA ILE A 339 -14.31 24.65 -8.06
C ILE A 339 -12.87 25.09 -7.84
N LEU A 340 -12.53 26.30 -8.29
CA LEU A 340 -11.18 26.85 -8.14
C LEU A 340 -10.77 26.95 -6.65
N LYS A 341 -11.60 27.54 -5.81
CA LYS A 341 -11.35 27.68 -4.38
C LYS A 341 -11.30 26.31 -3.68
N THR A 342 -12.24 25.43 -3.99
CA THR A 342 -12.27 24.07 -3.42
C THR A 342 -10.96 23.33 -3.68
N ARG A 343 -10.48 23.34 -4.91
CA ARG A 343 -9.22 22.67 -5.28
C ARG A 343 -7.99 23.35 -4.70
N THR A 344 -8.00 24.70 -4.66
CA THR A 344 -6.90 25.48 -4.07
C THR A 344 -6.74 25.22 -2.57
N GLU A 345 -7.86 25.16 -1.84
CA GLU A 345 -7.88 24.96 -0.39
C GLU A 345 -7.81 23.49 0.03
N GLY A 346 -8.31 22.60 -0.83
CA GLY A 346 -8.47 21.18 -0.54
C GLY A 346 -7.23 20.34 -0.85
N PHE A 347 -6.44 20.68 -1.88
CA PHE A 347 -5.21 19.99 -2.21
C PHE A 347 -3.99 20.64 -1.56
N GLY A 348 -3.08 19.81 -1.06
CA GLY A 348 -1.75 20.21 -0.61
C GLY A 348 -0.84 20.63 -1.76
N ASP A 349 0.28 21.25 -1.43
CA ASP A 349 1.17 21.87 -2.42
C ASP A 349 1.85 20.88 -3.35
N GLU A 350 2.22 19.70 -2.85
CA GLU A 350 2.84 18.65 -3.69
C GLU A 350 1.85 18.10 -4.72
N VAL A 351 0.60 17.88 -4.31
CA VAL A 351 -0.46 17.42 -5.22
C VAL A 351 -0.75 18.48 -6.28
N LYS A 352 -0.87 19.76 -5.89
CA LYS A 352 -1.03 20.87 -6.84
C LYS A 352 0.11 20.95 -7.84
N ARG A 353 1.36 20.80 -7.37
CA ARG A 353 2.56 20.78 -8.24
C ARG A 353 2.48 19.67 -9.28
N ARG A 354 2.12 18.44 -8.87
CA ARG A 354 2.00 17.30 -9.80
C ARG A 354 0.83 17.45 -10.76
N ILE A 355 -0.30 17.99 -10.34
CA ILE A 355 -1.42 18.32 -11.24
C ILE A 355 -0.98 19.34 -12.29
N MET A 356 -0.29 20.40 -11.90
CA MET A 356 0.21 21.43 -12.83
C MET A 356 1.22 20.85 -13.83
N LEU A 357 2.18 20.05 -13.34
CA LEU A 357 3.16 19.38 -14.19
C LEU A 357 2.47 18.42 -15.17
N GLY A 358 1.51 17.64 -14.71
CA GLY A 358 0.73 16.72 -15.55
C GLY A 358 -0.08 17.44 -16.60
N THR A 359 -0.72 18.55 -16.25
CA THR A 359 -1.44 19.41 -17.19
C THR A 359 -0.52 19.95 -18.28
N TYR A 360 0.68 20.39 -17.91
CA TYR A 360 1.69 20.86 -18.86
C TYR A 360 2.13 19.72 -19.82
N VAL A 361 2.42 18.54 -19.29
CA VAL A 361 2.79 17.36 -20.08
C VAL A 361 1.68 17.02 -21.09
N LEU A 362 0.42 16.98 -20.65
CA LEU A 362 -0.72 16.68 -21.49
C LEU A 362 -0.98 17.76 -22.57
N SER A 363 -0.63 19.03 -22.32
CA SER A 363 -0.81 20.12 -23.26
C SER A 363 0.26 20.17 -24.36
N SER A 364 1.48 19.67 -24.07
CA SER A 364 2.65 19.87 -24.93
C SER A 364 2.90 18.79 -25.97
N GLY A 365 1.95 17.87 -26.23
CA GLY A 365 2.15 16.83 -27.26
C GLY A 365 1.30 15.59 -27.03
N SER A 366 0.15 15.77 -26.45
CA SER A 366 -0.63 14.74 -25.81
C SER A 366 -1.10 13.57 -26.70
N VAL A 367 -1.27 13.76 -28.00
CA VAL A 367 -1.82 12.68 -28.87
C VAL A 367 -0.82 11.53 -29.02
N SER A 368 0.42 11.82 -29.32
CA SER A 368 1.48 10.80 -29.42
C SER A 368 1.78 10.16 -28.06
N TYR A 369 1.69 10.93 -26.99
CA TYR A 369 1.94 10.48 -25.63
C TYR A 369 0.84 9.52 -25.15
N THR A 370 -0.42 9.84 -25.37
CA THR A 370 -1.56 9.00 -25.01
C THR A 370 -1.47 7.62 -25.69
N HIS A 371 -1.03 7.58 -26.94
CA HIS A 371 -0.81 6.32 -27.67
C HIS A 371 0.37 5.49 -27.15
N LEU A 372 1.37 6.13 -26.56
CA LEU A 372 2.54 5.43 -26.00
C LEU A 372 2.30 4.91 -24.58
N THR A 373 1.44 5.56 -23.79
CA THR A 373 1.30 5.26 -22.36
C THR A 373 0.13 4.40 -21.99
N LEU A 374 -0.88 4.26 -22.88
CA LEU A 374 -2.11 3.55 -22.56
C LEU A 374 -2.50 2.58 -23.68
N PRO A 375 -1.79 1.44 -23.82
CA PRO A 375 -2.31 0.36 -24.66
C PRO A 375 -3.69 -0.12 -24.20
N THR A 376 -4.08 0.18 -22.96
CA THR A 376 -5.40 -0.08 -22.37
C THR A 376 -6.48 0.89 -22.82
N ASN A 377 -6.16 2.09 -23.31
CA ASN A 377 -7.15 3.04 -23.82
C ASN A 377 -7.75 2.63 -25.17
N SER A 378 -7.21 1.64 -25.83
CA SER A 378 -7.80 1.07 -27.05
C SER A 378 -8.96 0.11 -26.78
N LEU A 379 -9.33 -0.08 -25.51
CA LEU A 379 -10.40 -0.97 -25.06
C LEU A 379 -11.56 -0.23 -24.37
N VAL A 380 -11.60 1.09 -24.45
CA VAL A 380 -12.72 1.90 -23.99
C VAL A 380 -13.53 2.40 -25.18
#